data_ac603bc05def7a8f7a9b2f11f5cea9da
#
_entry.id   ac603bc05def7a8f7a9b2f11f5cea9da
#
_cell.length_a   1.000
_cell.length_b   1.000
_cell.length_c   1.000
_cell.angle_alpha   90.00
_cell.angle_beta   90.00
_cell.angle_gamma   90.00
#
_symmetry.space_group_name_H-M   'P 1'
#
loop_
_entity.id
_entity.type
_entity.pdbx_description
1 polymer ?
#
loop_
_entity_poly.entity_id
_entity_poly.type
_entity_poly.pdbx_seq_one_letter_code
_entity_poly.pdbx_strand_id
1 'polypeptide(L)'
;MASSKEYLHFILEQLSDLEAVSYRSMMGEFILYYRGKIIGGIYDDRLLVKKTSTALELMPEAICDIPYEGAKEMLLVDEVDSKAFLTKLFEAMYDELPSRKRKNNGIGGMIDELYSDHKRKY
;
A
#
# COMPACT_ATOMS: atom_id res chain seq x y z
N MET A 1 -17.25 0.93 -4.86
CA MET A 1 -17.62 -0.45 -4.56
C MET A 1 -16.61 -1.08 -3.64
N ALA A 2 -17.06 -2.04 -2.85
CA ALA A 2 -16.17 -2.70 -1.91
C ALA A 2 -15.37 -3.79 -2.60
N SER A 3 -14.17 -4.03 -2.11
CA SER A 3 -13.35 -5.12 -2.60
C SER A 3 -13.70 -6.40 -1.85
N SER A 4 -13.57 -7.53 -2.54
CA SER A 4 -13.89 -8.82 -1.93
C SER A 4 -12.72 -9.33 -1.09
N LYS A 5 -13.04 -10.13 -0.08
CA LYS A 5 -12.00 -10.76 0.71
C LYS A 5 -11.24 -11.82 -0.09
N GLU A 6 -11.90 -12.41 -1.07
CA GLU A 6 -11.23 -13.37 -1.94
C GLU A 6 -10.10 -12.70 -2.71
N TYR A 7 -10.35 -11.49 -3.21
CA TYR A 7 -9.30 -10.77 -3.93
C TYR A 7 -8.16 -10.38 -2.99
N LEU A 8 -8.52 -9.92 -1.79
CA LEU A 8 -7.51 -9.60 -0.78
C LEU A 8 -6.62 -10.80 -0.50
N HIS A 9 -7.22 -11.97 -0.29
CA HIS A 9 -6.44 -13.17 0.01
C HIS A 9 -5.58 -13.58 -1.18
N PHE A 10 -6.09 -13.41 -2.39
CA PHE A 10 -5.29 -13.68 -3.58
C PHE A 10 -4.04 -12.81 -3.61
N ILE A 11 -4.21 -11.51 -3.37
CA ILE A 11 -3.08 -10.58 -3.39
C ILE A 11 -2.10 -10.92 -2.27
N LEU A 12 -2.61 -11.19 -1.07
CA LEU A 12 -1.72 -11.50 0.06
C LEU A 12 -0.90 -12.76 -0.22
N GLU A 13 -1.49 -13.73 -0.92
CA GLU A 13 -0.74 -14.93 -1.27
C GLU A 13 0.35 -14.61 -2.27
N GLN A 14 0.08 -13.72 -3.22
CA GLN A 14 1.11 -13.30 -4.16
C GLN A 14 2.24 -12.55 -3.46
N LEU A 15 1.98 -11.96 -2.30
CA LEU A 15 2.98 -11.22 -1.54
C LEU A 15 3.62 -12.07 -0.45
N SER A 16 3.39 -13.37 -0.45
CA SER A 16 3.79 -14.22 0.67
C SER A 16 5.30 -14.41 0.81
N ASP A 17 6.07 -14.08 -0.22
CA ASP A 17 7.53 -14.13 -0.12
C ASP A 17 8.10 -12.92 0.61
N LEU A 18 7.28 -11.91 0.86
CA LEU A 18 7.71 -10.71 1.58
C LEU A 18 7.37 -10.83 3.06
N GLU A 19 8.25 -10.28 3.90
CA GLU A 19 7.98 -10.21 5.32
C GLU A 19 7.27 -8.92 5.65
N ALA A 20 6.48 -8.96 6.73
CA ALA A 20 5.87 -7.76 7.29
C ALA A 20 4.90 -7.04 6.35
N VAL A 21 4.19 -7.80 5.53
CA VAL A 21 3.07 -7.27 4.78
C VAL A 21 1.83 -7.37 5.66
N SER A 22 1.08 -6.27 5.78
CA SER A 22 -0.13 -6.26 6.56
C SER A 22 -1.17 -5.40 5.86
N TYR A 23 -2.38 -5.39 6.39
CA TYR A 23 -3.44 -4.62 5.78
C TYR A 23 -4.40 -4.12 6.85
N ARG A 24 -5.19 -3.13 6.47
CA ARG A 24 -6.29 -2.63 7.30
C ARG A 24 -7.51 -2.44 6.43
N SER A 25 -8.66 -2.82 6.96
CA SER A 25 -9.92 -2.53 6.29
C SER A 25 -10.27 -1.06 6.47
N MET A 26 -10.80 -0.45 5.42
CA MET A 26 -11.22 0.93 5.50
C MET A 26 -12.38 1.12 4.52
N MET A 27 -13.59 1.25 5.06
CA MET A 27 -14.79 1.55 4.27
C MET A 27 -15.00 0.58 3.12
N GLY A 28 -14.77 -0.72 3.38
CA GLY A 28 -14.97 -1.76 2.38
C GLY A 28 -13.77 -2.01 1.48
N GLU A 29 -12.73 -1.22 1.62
CA GLU A 29 -11.50 -1.40 0.87
C GLU A 29 -10.38 -1.79 1.81
N PHE A 30 -9.18 -2.01 1.27
CA PHE A 30 -8.07 -2.46 2.10
C PHE A 30 -6.83 -1.63 1.81
N ILE A 31 -6.19 -1.13 2.89
CA ILE A 31 -4.92 -0.43 2.78
C ILE A 31 -3.82 -1.43 3.04
N LEU A 32 -2.82 -1.46 2.18
CA LEU A 32 -1.70 -2.39 2.31
C LEU A 32 -0.47 -1.68 2.86
N TYR A 33 0.17 -2.36 3.80
CA TYR A 33 1.39 -1.86 4.43
C TYR A 33 2.53 -2.84 4.13
N TYR A 34 3.70 -2.30 3.90
CA TYR A 34 4.90 -3.09 3.79
C TYR A 34 5.91 -2.54 4.78
N ARG A 35 6.27 -3.38 5.75
CA ARG A 35 7.22 -3.02 6.82
C ARG A 35 6.82 -1.72 7.50
N GLY A 36 5.53 -1.56 7.75
CA GLY A 36 5.00 -0.41 8.47
C GLY A 36 4.70 0.82 7.64
N LYS A 37 5.05 0.82 6.37
CA LYS A 37 4.77 1.95 5.49
C LYS A 37 3.61 1.62 4.56
N ILE A 38 2.78 2.62 4.28
CA ILE A 38 1.67 2.43 3.35
C ILE A 38 2.25 2.37 1.94
N ILE A 39 2.02 1.26 1.24
CA ILE A 39 2.54 1.08 -0.10
C ILE A 39 1.45 1.17 -1.16
N GLY A 40 0.22 0.91 -0.79
CA GLY A 40 -0.88 0.95 -1.74
C GLY A 40 -2.13 0.43 -1.09
N GLY A 41 -3.00 -0.17 -1.91
CA GLY A 41 -4.23 -0.73 -1.38
C GLY A 41 -4.99 -1.49 -2.44
N ILE A 42 -6.08 -2.09 -2.00
CA ILE A 42 -6.98 -2.82 -2.87
C ILE A 42 -8.29 -2.04 -2.90
N TYR A 43 -8.64 -1.53 -4.06
CA TYR A 43 -9.80 -0.68 -4.25
C TYR A 43 -10.62 -1.22 -5.41
N ASP A 44 -11.85 -1.61 -5.14
CA ASP A 44 -12.77 -2.15 -6.16
C ASP A 44 -12.11 -3.31 -6.91
N ASP A 45 -11.52 -4.24 -6.12
CA ASP A 45 -10.84 -5.43 -6.65
C ASP A 45 -9.73 -5.08 -7.64
N ARG A 46 -8.99 -3.99 -7.35
CA ARG A 46 -7.82 -3.59 -8.12
C ARG A 46 -6.68 -3.31 -7.16
N LEU A 47 -5.49 -3.75 -7.51
CA LEU A 47 -4.31 -3.45 -6.70
C LEU A 47 -3.70 -2.15 -7.22
N LEU A 48 -3.70 -1.15 -6.36
CA LEU A 48 -3.09 0.14 -6.67
C LEU A 48 -1.91 0.36 -5.74
N VAL A 49 -0.81 0.89 -6.27
CA VAL A 49 0.35 1.22 -5.46
C VAL A 49 0.66 2.69 -5.61
N LYS A 50 1.39 3.23 -4.63
CA LYS A 50 1.76 4.64 -4.66
C LYS A 50 2.61 4.93 -5.89
N LYS A 51 2.48 6.15 -6.40
CA LYS A 51 3.14 6.55 -7.63
C LYS A 51 4.55 7.03 -7.29
N THR A 52 5.45 6.06 -7.10
CA THR A 52 6.85 6.35 -6.82
C THR A 52 7.66 6.28 -8.11
N SER A 53 8.87 6.85 -8.08
CA SER A 53 9.75 6.78 -9.24
C SER A 53 10.06 5.34 -9.62
N THR A 54 10.32 4.50 -8.62
CA THR A 54 10.64 3.11 -8.87
C THR A 54 9.45 2.37 -9.48
N ALA A 55 8.24 2.62 -8.98
CA ALA A 55 7.07 1.97 -9.54
C ALA A 55 6.87 2.39 -11.00
N LEU A 56 7.12 3.66 -11.31
CA LEU A 56 7.01 4.12 -12.69
C LEU A 56 8.04 3.47 -13.59
N GLU A 57 9.25 3.23 -13.07
CA GLU A 57 10.28 2.56 -13.86
C GLU A 57 9.93 1.10 -14.12
N LEU A 58 9.37 0.42 -13.13
CA LEU A 58 9.03 -0.99 -13.28
C LEU A 58 7.75 -1.19 -14.06
N MET A 59 6.90 -0.19 -14.08
CA MET A 59 5.62 -0.26 -14.80
C MET A 59 5.44 0.99 -15.64
N PRO A 60 6.28 1.16 -16.70
CA PRO A 60 6.25 2.41 -17.45
C PRO A 60 4.95 2.68 -18.17
N GLU A 61 4.13 1.65 -18.41
CA GLU A 61 2.87 1.83 -19.10
C GLU A 61 1.68 1.67 -18.18
N ALA A 62 1.89 1.72 -16.86
CA ALA A 62 0.81 1.56 -15.91
C ALA A 62 -0.19 2.72 -16.03
N ILE A 63 -1.45 2.38 -15.84
CA ILE A 63 -2.51 3.36 -15.85
C ILE A 63 -2.59 4.00 -14.47
N CYS A 64 -2.70 5.32 -14.45
CA CYS A 64 -2.94 6.04 -13.19
C CYS A 64 -4.43 5.99 -12.89
N ASP A 65 -4.74 5.82 -11.62
CA ASP A 65 -6.12 5.72 -11.19
C ASP A 65 -6.25 6.39 -9.83
N ILE A 66 -7.43 6.89 -9.54
CA ILE A 66 -7.71 7.52 -8.27
C ILE A 66 -8.54 6.53 -7.46
N PRO A 67 -8.03 6.09 -6.28
CA PRO A 67 -8.74 5.06 -5.52
C PRO A 67 -10.11 5.51 -5.00
N TYR A 68 -10.26 6.80 -4.71
CA TYR A 68 -11.53 7.36 -4.29
C TYR A 68 -11.48 8.86 -4.51
N GLU A 69 -12.63 9.48 -4.51
CA GLU A 69 -12.73 10.90 -4.81
C GLU A 69 -11.89 11.71 -3.83
N GLY A 70 -11.07 12.60 -4.37
CA GLY A 70 -10.21 13.46 -3.56
C GLY A 70 -8.85 12.86 -3.23
N ALA A 71 -8.61 11.60 -3.58
CA ALA A 71 -7.34 10.97 -3.31
C ALA A 71 -6.33 11.30 -4.39
N LYS A 72 -5.06 11.08 -4.08
CA LYS A 72 -4.01 11.23 -5.06
C LYS A 72 -4.01 10.06 -6.03
N GLU A 73 -3.48 10.29 -7.22
CA GLU A 73 -3.34 9.23 -8.20
C GLU A 73 -2.42 8.14 -7.72
N MET A 74 -2.76 6.91 -8.08
CA MET A 74 -1.93 5.75 -7.81
C MET A 74 -1.79 4.98 -9.10
N LEU A 75 -0.91 3.99 -9.11
CA LEU A 75 -0.67 3.19 -10.30
C LEU A 75 -1.38 1.85 -10.19
N LEU A 76 -2.07 1.47 -11.27
CA LEU A 76 -2.74 0.19 -11.34
C LEU A 76 -1.72 -0.89 -11.67
N VAL A 77 -1.67 -1.94 -10.85
CA VAL A 77 -0.76 -3.05 -11.09
C VAL A 77 -1.49 -4.11 -11.90
N ASP A 78 -1.00 -4.39 -13.10
CA ASP A 78 -1.61 -5.38 -13.98
C ASP A 78 -1.15 -6.79 -13.69
N GLU A 79 0.14 -6.96 -13.33
CA GLU A 79 0.71 -8.29 -13.19
C GLU A 79 0.52 -8.81 -11.78
N VAL A 80 -0.74 -8.87 -11.34
CA VAL A 80 -1.02 -9.30 -9.97
C VAL A 80 -0.88 -10.81 -9.77
N ASP A 81 -0.80 -11.56 -10.86
CA ASP A 81 -0.62 -13.00 -10.77
C ASP A 81 0.86 -13.41 -10.84
N SER A 82 1.77 -12.45 -10.82
CA SER A 82 3.20 -12.74 -10.83
C SER A 82 3.78 -12.45 -9.46
N LYS A 83 3.96 -13.52 -8.67
CA LYS A 83 4.53 -13.36 -7.33
C LYS A 83 5.92 -12.72 -7.40
N ALA A 84 6.74 -13.14 -8.37
CA ALA A 84 8.08 -12.59 -8.50
C ALA A 84 8.05 -11.10 -8.79
N PHE A 85 7.13 -10.65 -9.66
CA PHE A 85 7.05 -9.23 -9.97
C PHE A 85 6.61 -8.42 -8.76
N LEU A 86 5.59 -8.88 -8.05
CA LEU A 86 5.09 -8.15 -6.89
C LEU A 86 6.13 -8.07 -5.79
N THR A 87 6.87 -9.15 -5.59
CA THR A 87 7.94 -9.15 -4.60
C THR A 87 8.98 -8.09 -4.96
N LYS A 88 9.41 -8.09 -6.22
CA LYS A 88 10.39 -7.11 -6.67
C LYS A 88 9.87 -5.68 -6.56
N LEU A 89 8.62 -5.48 -6.96
CA LEU A 89 8.03 -4.16 -6.94
C LEU A 89 7.97 -3.59 -5.52
N PHE A 90 7.46 -4.38 -4.58
CA PHE A 90 7.32 -3.91 -3.21
C PHE A 90 8.69 -3.63 -2.58
N GLU A 91 9.65 -4.53 -2.78
CA GLU A 91 10.97 -4.32 -2.22
C GLU A 91 11.64 -3.08 -2.79
N ALA A 92 11.49 -2.88 -4.10
CA ALA A 92 12.13 -1.73 -4.75
C ALA A 92 11.49 -0.42 -4.34
N MET A 93 10.18 -0.42 -4.05
CA MET A 93 9.48 0.80 -3.67
C MET A 93 9.74 1.24 -2.24
N TYR A 94 10.21 0.33 -1.39
CA TYR A 94 10.19 0.57 0.05
C TYR A 94 10.89 1.87 0.46
N ASP A 95 12.07 2.11 -0.11
CA ASP A 95 12.85 3.28 0.29
C ASP A 95 12.21 4.60 -0.12
N GLU A 96 11.30 4.56 -1.07
CA GLU A 96 10.63 5.77 -1.54
C GLU A 96 9.32 6.04 -0.83
N LEU A 97 8.91 5.16 0.07
CA LEU A 97 7.65 5.33 0.77
C LEU A 97 7.83 6.23 1.98
N PRO A 98 6.87 7.13 2.23
CA PRO A 98 6.99 7.99 3.41
C PRO A 98 6.86 7.20 4.69
N SER A 99 7.59 7.66 5.73
CA SER A 99 7.50 7.03 7.02
C SER A 99 6.15 7.33 7.66
N ARG A 100 5.61 6.36 8.36
CA ARG A 100 4.35 6.57 9.06
C ARG A 100 4.50 7.44 10.30
N LYS A 101 5.70 7.43 10.83
CA LYS A 101 5.91 8.27 12.00
C LYS A 101 5.86 9.70 11.64
N ARG A 102 5.79 10.12 12.33
CA ARG A 102 5.94 11.31 11.98
C ARG A 102 6.76 12.12 12.70
N LYS A 103 7.15 12.31 12.56
CA LYS A 103 7.85 12.84 12.99
C LYS A 103 7.97 13.52 13.78
N ASN A 104 7.97 13.65 13.99
CA ASN A 104 8.03 14.19 14.72
C ASN A 104 8.12 14.79 15.25
N ASN A 105 8.15 15.09 15.31
CA ASN A 105 8.13 15.63 15.78
C ASN A 105 8.06 16.12 16.40
N GLY A 106 7.98 16.30 16.54
CA GLY A 106 7.84 16.64 17.12
C GLY A 106 7.36 16.87 17.71
N ILE A 107 7.17 17.33 17.87
CA ILE A 107 6.54 17.35 18.31
C ILE A 107 5.78 16.93 18.46
N GLY A 108 5.59 16.96 18.34
CA GLY A 108 4.86 16.48 18.49
C GLY A 108 4.61 15.62 18.57
N GLY A 109 4.76 15.33 18.50
CA GLY A 109 4.49 14.58 18.52
C GLY A 109 4.03 13.86 19.01
N MET A 110 3.87 14.06 19.39
CA MET A 110 3.31 13.29 19.86
C MET A 110 2.29 13.00 19.74
N ILE A 111 1.81 13.24 19.51
CA ILE A 111 0.82 12.84 19.42
C ILE A 111 0.37 11.99 18.75
N ASP A 112 0.49 11.73 18.32
CA ASP A 112 0.03 10.81 17.72
C ASP A 112 -0.15 9.73 18.02
N GLU A 113 -0.01 9.74 18.38
CA GLU A 113 -0.23 8.76 18.54
C GLU A 113 -1.17 8.23 18.83
N LEU A 114 -1.54 8.78 18.84
CA LEU A 114 -2.42 8.34 18.99
C LEU A 114 -3.17 7.85 18.34
N TYR A 115 -3.14 8.07 17.83
CA TYR A 115 -3.74 7.52 17.18
C TYR A 115 -3.56 6.56 16.82
N SER A 116 -2.84 6.57 16.86
CA SER A 116 -2.74 5.79 16.46
C SER A 116 -2.52 4.90 16.64
N ASP A 117 -2.25 5.01 16.67
CA ASP A 117 -2.26 4.33 16.76
C ASP A 117 -2.21 3.59 17.00
N HIS A 118 -2.11 3.66 16.96
CA HIS A 118 -2.13 3.14 17.19
C HIS A 118 -2.01 2.48 17.22
N LYS A 119 -1.89 2.72 17.06
CA LYS A 119 -1.64 2.29 17.02
C LYS A 119 -1.52 1.58 16.84
N ARG A 120 -1.21 1.60 16.58
CA ARG A 120 -0.96 1.01 16.18
C ARG A 120 -0.51 0.21 16.02
N LYS A 121 -0.05 0.14 16.03
CA LYS A 121 0.43 -0.54 15.69
C LYS A 121 0.41 -1.19 15.16
N TYR A 122 0.53 -0.87 14.81
CA TYR A 122 0.46 -1.64 14.04
C TYR A 122 1.00 -2.34 14.14
#